data_c360711188bb16baddbf3e03aa6f64f8
#
_entry.id   c360711188bb16baddbf3e03aa6f64f8
#
_cell.length_a   1.000
_cell.length_b   1.000
_cell.length_c   1.000
_cell.angle_alpha   90.00
_cell.angle_beta   90.00
_cell.angle_gamma   90.00
#
_symmetry.space_group_name_H-M   'P 1'
#
loop_
_entity.id
_entity.type
_entity.pdbx_description
1 polymer ?
#
loop_
_entity_poly.entity_id
_entity_poly.type
_entity_poly.pdbx_seq_one_letter_code
_entity_poly.pdbx_strand_id
1 'polypeptide(L)'
;MFMGAAEDEGRNADPQVAMAKMQLAKAAGFDTIRVTANWSTGLSTVPPDQLQALQSIAAAGMFLNIKIVATVMPVGSRVTPLTATARTDFAKFAADLVRRVPTIREYIIGNEPNLNRYWLPQFGPKGEDVAAPAYVQLLARTYDLMKAADPGVFINGGSVSPRGIDRPGTGRDTHSPTAFITDMGTAYRAMKRKKPIMDGFAFHPYGENSSTPPTLVHTSGTSLGLSDYPKLVALLGKAFNGTAQKGSTLPIVYDEYGVDSQIPVTKRSFYGGTEPATTKPVTEQVQSAYYDEALRIAACQPTVRGFLIFHVTDETDYNRWQSGVYYADGTPKSSRAAVKASMNAIRTGAYECGEPPVTNETFGWVMISHSH
;
A
#
# COMPACT_ATOMS: atom_id res chain seq x y z
N MET A 1 12.39 9.87 -1.42
CA MET A 1 11.43 8.73 -1.29
C MET A 1 11.78 7.96 -0.02
N PHE A 2 10.80 7.69 0.87
CA PHE A 2 11.02 6.76 1.97
C PHE A 2 10.91 5.30 1.50
N MET A 3 11.67 4.39 2.12
CA MET A 3 11.77 3.00 1.67
C MET A 3 11.75 2.05 2.87
N GLY A 4 10.86 1.07 2.84
CA GLY A 4 10.65 0.23 3.99
C GLY A 4 9.87 -1.04 3.70
N ALA A 5 9.10 -1.48 4.68
CA ALA A 5 8.26 -2.66 4.54
C ALA A 5 6.88 -2.49 5.18
N ALA A 6 5.90 -3.23 4.67
CA ALA A 6 4.64 -3.49 5.34
C ALA A 6 4.82 -4.73 6.22
N GLU A 7 4.71 -4.56 7.56
CA GLU A 7 5.04 -5.61 8.50
C GLU A 7 4.32 -5.41 9.83
N ASP A 8 3.50 -6.36 10.23
CA ASP A 8 2.74 -6.29 11.49
C ASP A 8 3.40 -7.04 12.66
N GLU A 9 4.45 -7.82 12.46
CA GLU A 9 5.08 -8.60 13.54
C GLU A 9 5.66 -7.73 14.65
N GLY A 10 6.11 -6.51 14.32
CA GLY A 10 6.58 -5.53 15.30
C GLY A 10 5.46 -4.82 16.06
N ARG A 11 4.20 -4.95 15.62
CA ARG A 11 3.03 -4.39 16.30
C ARG A 11 2.61 -5.30 17.46
N ASN A 12 3.37 -5.23 18.54
CA ASN A 12 3.22 -6.10 19.71
C ASN A 12 3.10 -5.26 20.99
N ALA A 13 2.23 -5.70 21.92
CA ALA A 13 2.05 -5.03 23.20
C ALA A 13 3.31 -5.10 24.09
N ASP A 14 4.13 -6.17 23.91
CA ASP A 14 5.44 -6.27 24.55
C ASP A 14 6.46 -5.39 23.81
N PRO A 15 7.00 -4.32 24.44
CA PRO A 15 7.97 -3.43 23.82
C PRO A 15 9.29 -4.11 23.43
N GLN A 16 9.66 -5.23 24.10
CA GLN A 16 10.88 -5.96 23.76
C GLN A 16 10.72 -6.72 22.45
N VAL A 17 9.55 -7.33 22.22
CA VAL A 17 9.23 -7.99 20.95
C VAL A 17 9.15 -6.96 19.83
N ALA A 18 8.47 -5.83 20.06
CA ALA A 18 8.40 -4.74 19.10
C ALA A 18 9.80 -4.26 18.71
N MET A 19 10.67 -4.02 19.70
CA MET A 19 12.04 -3.57 19.47
C MET A 19 12.85 -4.59 18.67
N ALA A 20 12.78 -5.88 19.02
CA ALA A 20 13.52 -6.95 18.33
C ALA A 20 13.15 -7.04 16.84
N LYS A 21 11.84 -6.97 16.53
CA LYS A 21 11.37 -6.99 15.13
C LYS A 21 11.77 -5.72 14.37
N MET A 22 11.72 -4.57 15.01
CA MET A 22 12.16 -3.30 14.42
C MET A 22 13.67 -3.24 14.19
N GLN A 23 14.47 -3.95 15.00
CA GLN A 23 15.92 -4.10 14.77
C GLN A 23 16.21 -4.89 13.48
N LEU A 24 15.43 -5.92 13.14
CA LEU A 24 15.56 -6.62 11.85
C LEU A 24 15.30 -5.65 10.68
N ALA A 25 14.24 -4.86 10.78
CA ALA A 25 13.94 -3.82 9.78
C ALA A 25 15.09 -2.80 9.63
N LYS A 26 15.65 -2.34 10.75
CA LYS A 26 16.81 -1.44 10.75
C LYS A 26 18.05 -2.07 10.11
N ALA A 27 18.32 -3.33 10.42
CA ALA A 27 19.45 -4.07 9.85
C ALA A 27 19.32 -4.29 8.34
N ALA A 28 18.07 -4.45 7.84
CA ALA A 28 17.77 -4.46 6.41
C ALA A 28 17.94 -3.10 5.73
N GLY A 29 18.08 -2.02 6.50
CA GLY A 29 18.24 -0.66 5.99
C GLY A 29 16.92 0.06 5.74
N PHE A 30 15.80 -0.45 6.20
CA PHE A 30 14.50 0.21 6.11
C PHE A 30 14.45 1.46 6.98
N ASP A 31 13.84 2.52 6.48
CA ASP A 31 13.58 3.78 7.18
C ASP A 31 12.10 3.96 7.53
N THR A 32 11.25 3.05 7.07
CA THR A 32 9.80 3.12 7.27
C THR A 32 9.22 1.72 7.47
N ILE A 33 8.30 1.58 8.41
CA ILE A 33 7.47 0.37 8.60
C ILE A 33 5.99 0.77 8.60
N ARG A 34 5.21 0.07 7.79
CA ARG A 34 3.76 0.18 7.76
C ARG A 34 3.16 -0.91 8.64
N VAL A 35 2.26 -0.51 9.53
CA VAL A 35 1.51 -1.41 10.42
C VAL A 35 0.02 -1.19 10.32
N THR A 36 -0.77 -2.15 10.77
CA THR A 36 -2.23 -2.13 10.68
C THR A 36 -2.87 -1.71 12.00
N ALA A 37 -3.88 -0.84 11.94
CA ALA A 37 -4.83 -0.54 13.00
C ALA A 37 -6.20 -1.05 12.57
N ASN A 38 -6.67 -2.12 13.22
CA ASN A 38 -7.88 -2.86 12.85
C ASN A 38 -9.11 -2.25 13.51
N TRP A 39 -10.06 -1.80 12.69
CA TRP A 39 -11.37 -1.34 13.14
C TRP A 39 -12.42 -2.45 13.06
N SER A 40 -13.29 -2.51 14.05
CA SER A 40 -14.50 -3.36 14.05
C SER A 40 -15.75 -2.52 14.30
N THR A 41 -16.89 -3.01 13.86
CA THR A 41 -18.17 -2.30 13.98
C THR A 41 -18.44 -1.86 15.44
N GLY A 42 -18.82 -0.59 15.59
CA GLY A 42 -19.13 0.03 16.89
C GLY A 42 -17.93 0.62 17.63
N LEU A 43 -16.70 0.40 17.16
CA LEU A 43 -15.52 1.03 17.77
C LEU A 43 -15.40 2.49 17.29
N SER A 44 -15.39 3.42 18.22
CA SER A 44 -15.11 4.84 17.99
C SER A 44 -13.78 5.30 18.60
N THR A 45 -13.10 4.39 19.32
CA THR A 45 -11.77 4.59 19.92
C THR A 45 -10.93 3.33 19.72
N VAL A 46 -9.62 3.47 19.74
CA VAL A 46 -8.68 2.34 19.63
C VAL A 46 -8.73 1.51 20.93
N PRO A 47 -8.98 0.20 20.88
CA PRO A 47 -8.95 -0.66 22.06
C PRO A 47 -7.60 -0.62 22.80
N PRO A 48 -7.59 -0.77 24.12
CA PRO A 48 -6.36 -0.61 24.92
C PRO A 48 -5.20 -1.52 24.51
N ASP A 49 -5.47 -2.78 24.21
CA ASP A 49 -4.48 -3.77 23.77
C ASP A 49 -3.86 -3.39 22.39
N GLN A 50 -4.71 -3.02 21.45
CA GLN A 50 -4.26 -2.55 20.14
C GLN A 50 -3.50 -1.23 20.24
N LEU A 51 -3.95 -0.32 21.09
CA LEU A 51 -3.26 0.94 21.32
C LEU A 51 -1.88 0.71 21.92
N GLN A 52 -1.76 -0.16 22.92
CA GLN A 52 -0.47 -0.48 23.51
C GLN A 52 0.50 -1.06 22.48
N ALA A 53 0.04 -1.95 21.61
CA ALA A 53 0.87 -2.50 20.55
C ALA A 53 1.34 -1.41 19.54
N LEU A 54 0.46 -0.48 19.17
CA LEU A 54 0.81 0.65 18.30
C LEU A 54 1.75 1.64 18.97
N GLN A 55 1.60 1.88 20.27
CA GLN A 55 2.52 2.72 21.05
C GLN A 55 3.90 2.07 21.17
N SER A 56 3.97 0.76 21.40
CA SER A 56 5.24 0.02 21.50
C SER A 56 6.05 0.09 20.21
N ILE A 57 5.41 -0.16 19.07
CA ILE A 57 6.12 -0.07 17.78
C ILE A 57 6.48 1.37 17.42
N ALA A 58 5.63 2.34 17.76
CA ALA A 58 5.92 3.76 17.55
C ALA A 58 7.13 4.21 18.37
N ALA A 59 7.24 3.76 19.62
CA ALA A 59 8.40 4.03 20.48
C ALA A 59 9.68 3.37 19.93
N ALA A 60 9.61 2.10 19.48
CA ALA A 60 10.72 1.42 18.84
C ALA A 60 11.15 2.14 17.55
N GLY A 61 10.20 2.61 16.75
CA GLY A 61 10.44 3.41 15.56
C GLY A 61 11.18 4.70 15.85
N MET A 62 10.75 5.44 16.88
CA MET A 62 11.45 6.67 17.32
C MET A 62 12.89 6.36 17.74
N PHE A 63 13.09 5.34 18.56
CA PHE A 63 14.42 4.97 19.05
C PHE A 63 15.38 4.58 17.91
N LEU A 64 14.88 3.83 16.91
CA LEU A 64 15.67 3.36 15.79
C LEU A 64 15.71 4.34 14.60
N ASN A 65 15.04 5.49 14.71
CA ASN A 65 14.85 6.41 13.60
C ASN A 65 14.22 5.71 12.37
N ILE A 66 13.12 5.01 12.62
CA ILE A 66 12.27 4.38 11.60
C ILE A 66 10.89 5.03 11.69
N LYS A 67 10.41 5.55 10.58
CA LYS A 67 9.07 6.11 10.46
C LYS A 67 8.01 5.00 10.56
N ILE A 68 6.95 5.24 11.33
CA ILE A 68 5.79 4.36 11.34
C ILE A 68 4.68 4.99 10.49
N VAL A 69 4.13 4.19 9.59
CA VAL A 69 2.91 4.47 8.80
C VAL A 69 1.81 3.54 9.32
N ALA A 70 0.64 4.07 9.63
CA ALA A 70 -0.47 3.25 10.10
C ALA A 70 -1.57 3.11 9.03
N THR A 71 -1.87 1.89 8.64
CA THR A 71 -3.07 1.58 7.85
C THR A 71 -4.25 1.41 8.80
N VAL A 72 -5.28 2.23 8.67
CA VAL A 72 -6.54 2.08 9.40
C VAL A 72 -7.55 1.40 8.48
N MET A 73 -7.98 0.19 8.84
CA MET A 73 -8.85 -0.62 7.98
C MET A 73 -9.85 -1.45 8.78
N PRO A 74 -11.00 -1.83 8.19
CA PRO A 74 -11.87 -2.85 8.76
C PRO A 74 -11.14 -4.18 8.93
N VAL A 75 -11.40 -4.90 10.03
CA VAL A 75 -10.78 -6.21 10.32
C VAL A 75 -11.13 -7.29 9.28
N GLY A 76 -12.08 -7.04 8.43
CA GLY A 76 -12.48 -7.90 7.31
C GLY A 76 -13.67 -7.34 6.57
N SER A 77 -13.95 -7.86 5.39
CA SER A 77 -14.98 -7.32 4.48
C SER A 77 -16.40 -7.36 5.03
N ARG A 78 -16.69 -8.24 5.99
CA ARG A 78 -18.04 -8.34 6.60
C ARG A 78 -18.36 -7.21 7.57
N VAL A 79 -17.36 -6.43 7.98
CA VAL A 79 -17.53 -5.26 8.86
C VAL A 79 -17.28 -3.94 8.14
N THR A 80 -17.42 -3.93 6.82
CA THR A 80 -17.33 -2.71 6.00
C THR A 80 -18.23 -1.61 6.55
N PRO A 81 -17.74 -0.36 6.76
CA PRO A 81 -18.52 0.72 7.38
C PRO A 81 -19.46 1.40 6.37
N LEU A 82 -20.60 0.76 6.06
CA LEU A 82 -21.53 1.17 5.02
C LEU A 82 -22.52 2.25 5.46
N THR A 83 -22.90 2.27 6.75
CA THR A 83 -23.86 3.26 7.28
C THR A 83 -23.17 4.57 7.65
N ALA A 84 -23.90 5.68 7.70
CA ALA A 84 -23.37 6.97 8.15
C ALA A 84 -22.78 6.90 9.58
N THR A 85 -23.44 6.13 10.48
CA THR A 85 -22.95 5.86 11.84
C THR A 85 -21.62 5.10 11.81
N ALA A 86 -21.57 3.96 11.12
CA ALA A 86 -20.36 3.15 11.03
C ALA A 86 -19.17 3.93 10.42
N ARG A 87 -19.41 4.73 9.38
CA ARG A 87 -18.37 5.62 8.82
C ARG A 87 -17.91 6.69 9.82
N THR A 88 -18.82 7.19 10.64
CA THR A 88 -18.48 8.18 11.69
C THR A 88 -17.68 7.53 12.80
N ASP A 89 -18.03 6.31 13.22
CA ASP A 89 -17.30 5.56 14.25
C ASP A 89 -15.90 5.18 13.76
N PHE A 90 -15.76 4.70 12.53
CA PHE A 90 -14.45 4.46 11.90
C PHE A 90 -13.60 5.75 11.88
N ALA A 91 -14.17 6.86 11.45
CA ALA A 91 -13.46 8.12 11.38
C ALA A 91 -13.04 8.66 12.76
N LYS A 92 -13.88 8.45 13.80
CA LYS A 92 -13.53 8.76 15.20
C LYS A 92 -12.40 7.87 15.71
N PHE A 93 -12.43 6.57 15.41
CA PHE A 93 -11.36 5.63 15.74
C PHE A 93 -10.03 6.06 15.11
N ALA A 94 -10.01 6.43 13.83
CA ALA A 94 -8.82 6.93 13.16
C ALA A 94 -8.31 8.25 13.79
N ALA A 95 -9.21 9.17 14.12
CA ALA A 95 -8.87 10.42 14.80
C ALA A 95 -8.40 10.20 16.26
N ASP A 96 -8.89 9.16 16.95
CA ASP A 96 -8.42 8.77 18.26
C ASP A 96 -6.98 8.26 18.20
N LEU A 97 -6.64 7.46 17.18
CA LEU A 97 -5.26 7.01 16.95
C LEU A 97 -4.31 8.20 16.74
N VAL A 98 -4.70 9.21 15.94
CA VAL A 98 -3.92 10.44 15.73
C VAL A 98 -3.59 11.13 17.05
N ARG A 99 -4.58 11.25 17.95
CA ARG A 99 -4.39 11.90 19.27
C ARG A 99 -3.54 11.07 20.23
N ARG A 100 -3.71 9.75 20.23
CA ARG A 100 -3.11 8.86 21.24
C ARG A 100 -1.74 8.32 20.86
N VAL A 101 -1.36 8.38 19.57
CA VAL A 101 -0.03 8.02 19.06
C VAL A 101 0.48 9.14 18.14
N PRO A 102 0.77 10.33 18.68
CA PRO A 102 1.08 11.53 17.88
C PRO A 102 2.39 11.44 17.09
N THR A 103 3.23 10.46 17.37
CA THR A 103 4.45 10.17 16.61
C THR A 103 4.19 9.52 15.27
N ILE A 104 3.01 8.90 15.06
CA ILE A 104 2.56 8.44 13.76
C ILE A 104 1.97 9.63 13.01
N ARG A 105 2.63 10.05 11.93
CA ARG A 105 2.27 11.24 11.16
C ARG A 105 1.76 10.93 9.75
N GLU A 106 1.79 9.67 9.35
CA GLU A 106 1.32 9.23 8.04
C GLU A 106 0.40 8.03 8.18
N TYR A 107 -0.73 8.10 7.47
CA TYR A 107 -1.81 7.14 7.55
C TYR A 107 -2.24 6.70 6.16
N ILE A 108 -2.72 5.45 6.06
CA ILE A 108 -3.39 4.89 4.88
C ILE A 108 -4.79 4.47 5.33
N ILE A 109 -5.81 4.80 4.55
CA ILE A 109 -7.20 4.49 4.89
C ILE A 109 -7.75 3.39 4.00
N GLY A 110 -8.03 2.24 4.62
CA GLY A 110 -8.45 1.02 3.93
C GLY A 110 -7.28 0.16 3.45
N ASN A 111 -7.62 -1.01 2.92
CA ASN A 111 -6.73 -1.93 2.22
C ASN A 111 -7.52 -2.62 1.12
N GLU A 112 -7.08 -2.53 -0.11
CA GLU A 112 -7.67 -3.11 -1.31
C GLU A 112 -9.21 -3.04 -1.37
N PRO A 113 -9.82 -1.84 -1.22
CA PRO A 113 -11.27 -1.71 -1.17
C PRO A 113 -11.95 -2.09 -2.50
N ASN A 114 -11.18 -2.30 -3.56
CA ASN A 114 -11.63 -2.83 -4.84
C ASN A 114 -11.76 -4.37 -4.86
N LEU A 115 -11.46 -5.07 -3.75
CA LEU A 115 -11.55 -6.53 -3.64
C LEU A 115 -12.57 -6.95 -2.58
N ASN A 116 -13.36 -7.97 -2.91
CA ASN A 116 -14.34 -8.57 -1.98
C ASN A 116 -13.74 -9.20 -0.71
N ARG A 117 -12.44 -9.46 -0.71
CA ARG A 117 -11.70 -9.92 0.46
C ARG A 117 -11.69 -8.87 1.57
N TYR A 118 -11.65 -7.59 1.21
CA TYR A 118 -11.49 -6.48 2.16
C TYR A 118 -12.70 -5.54 2.22
N TRP A 119 -13.55 -5.56 1.20
CA TRP A 119 -14.70 -4.67 1.10
C TRP A 119 -15.91 -5.37 0.49
N LEU A 120 -17.07 -5.33 1.16
CA LEU A 120 -18.35 -5.85 0.67
C LEU A 120 -19.47 -4.84 0.96
N PRO A 121 -20.48 -4.75 0.07
CA PRO A 121 -20.54 -5.36 -1.25
C PRO A 121 -19.63 -4.64 -2.26
N GLN A 122 -19.25 -5.34 -3.34
CA GLN A 122 -18.56 -4.71 -4.50
C GLN A 122 -19.59 -4.18 -5.50
N PHE A 123 -20.60 -4.96 -5.79
CA PHE A 123 -21.63 -4.61 -6.77
C PHE A 123 -23.01 -4.48 -6.12
N GLY A 124 -23.81 -3.57 -6.66
CA GLY A 124 -25.22 -3.41 -6.35
C GLY A 124 -26.11 -4.37 -7.16
N PRO A 125 -27.44 -4.35 -6.94
CA PRO A 125 -28.38 -5.28 -7.57
C PRO A 125 -28.44 -5.20 -9.10
N LYS A 126 -28.01 -4.09 -9.70
CA LYS A 126 -27.97 -3.87 -11.15
C LYS A 126 -26.58 -4.07 -11.75
N GLY A 127 -25.61 -4.57 -10.96
CA GLY A 127 -24.24 -4.73 -11.37
C GLY A 127 -23.39 -3.45 -11.34
N GLU A 128 -23.93 -2.36 -10.78
CA GLU A 128 -23.20 -1.10 -10.57
C GLU A 128 -22.14 -1.23 -9.48
N ASP A 129 -21.05 -0.49 -9.60
CA ASP A 129 -20.06 -0.37 -8.51
C ASP A 129 -20.67 0.39 -7.33
N VAL A 130 -20.76 -0.25 -6.17
CA VAL A 130 -21.17 0.37 -4.91
C VAL A 130 -20.02 0.50 -3.91
N ALA A 131 -18.91 -0.15 -4.17
CA ALA A 131 -17.74 -0.14 -3.30
C ALA A 131 -17.00 1.20 -3.38
N ALA A 132 -16.69 1.71 -4.58
CA ALA A 132 -15.97 2.95 -4.75
C ALA A 132 -16.74 4.16 -4.18
N PRO A 133 -18.05 4.35 -4.42
CA PRO A 133 -18.82 5.42 -3.78
C PRO A 133 -18.84 5.33 -2.25
N ALA A 134 -19.02 4.13 -1.69
CA ALA A 134 -19.03 3.92 -0.24
C ALA A 134 -17.66 4.20 0.38
N TYR A 135 -16.57 3.78 -0.29
CA TYR A 135 -15.20 4.05 0.13
C TYR A 135 -14.88 5.56 0.12
N VAL A 136 -15.28 6.28 -0.94
CA VAL A 136 -15.09 7.74 -1.04
C VAL A 136 -15.80 8.47 0.10
N GLN A 137 -17.01 8.04 0.48
CA GLN A 137 -17.72 8.62 1.63
C GLN A 137 -16.99 8.35 2.96
N LEU A 138 -16.47 7.13 3.15
CA LEU A 138 -15.66 6.81 4.31
C LEU A 138 -14.41 7.68 4.37
N LEU A 139 -13.67 7.73 3.26
CA LEU A 139 -12.41 8.47 3.15
C LEU A 139 -12.62 9.96 3.43
N ALA A 140 -13.66 10.57 2.87
CA ALA A 140 -14.01 11.97 3.11
C ALA A 140 -14.30 12.26 4.59
N ARG A 141 -15.07 11.39 5.23
CA ARG A 141 -15.40 11.55 6.66
C ARG A 141 -14.18 11.36 7.55
N THR A 142 -13.34 10.38 7.23
CA THR A 142 -12.11 10.05 7.96
C THR A 142 -11.10 11.19 7.82
N TYR A 143 -10.90 11.70 6.61
CA TYR A 143 -10.02 12.83 6.34
C TYR A 143 -10.40 14.05 7.20
N ASP A 144 -11.68 14.40 7.23
CA ASP A 144 -12.14 15.56 8.01
C ASP A 144 -11.86 15.42 9.50
N LEU A 145 -12.16 14.26 10.10
CA LEU A 145 -11.97 14.06 11.55
C LEU A 145 -10.49 13.91 11.92
N MET A 146 -9.67 13.27 11.09
CA MET A 146 -8.23 13.18 11.35
C MET A 146 -7.55 14.53 11.20
N LYS A 147 -7.90 15.35 10.17
CA LYS A 147 -7.36 16.71 10.01
C LYS A 147 -7.85 17.65 11.09
N ALA A 148 -9.04 17.44 11.66
CA ALA A 148 -9.51 18.18 12.82
C ALA A 148 -8.77 17.78 14.11
N ALA A 149 -8.32 16.52 14.22
CA ALA A 149 -7.52 16.05 15.35
C ALA A 149 -6.08 16.60 15.29
N ASP A 150 -5.47 16.56 14.09
CA ASP A 150 -4.17 17.17 13.81
C ASP A 150 -4.06 17.48 12.29
N PRO A 151 -4.03 18.76 11.90
CA PRO A 151 -3.94 19.15 10.49
C PRO A 151 -2.61 18.75 9.82
N GLY A 152 -1.57 18.47 10.60
CA GLY A 152 -0.24 18.11 10.11
C GLY A 152 -0.08 16.62 9.73
N VAL A 153 -1.06 15.75 9.99
CA VAL A 153 -0.96 14.34 9.55
C VAL A 153 -1.14 14.23 8.03
N PHE A 154 -0.45 13.28 7.43
CA PHE A 154 -0.56 12.98 6.00
C PHE A 154 -1.45 11.75 5.80
N ILE A 155 -2.48 11.86 4.99
CA ILE A 155 -3.50 10.84 4.80
C ILE A 155 -3.49 10.36 3.36
N ASN A 156 -3.14 9.09 3.15
CA ASN A 156 -3.23 8.42 1.87
C ASN A 156 -4.59 7.73 1.74
N GLY A 157 -5.29 7.98 0.64
CA GLY A 157 -6.43 7.19 0.21
C GLY A 157 -6.00 6.14 -0.81
N GLY A 158 -6.90 5.26 -1.21
CA GLY A 158 -6.61 4.22 -2.20
C GLY A 158 -6.22 2.89 -1.59
N SER A 159 -4.92 2.59 -1.51
CA SER A 159 -4.39 1.24 -1.19
C SER A 159 -5.03 0.18 -2.11
N VAL A 160 -5.09 0.50 -3.41
CA VAL A 160 -5.86 -0.25 -4.42
C VAL A 160 -5.05 -1.40 -4.97
N SER A 161 -5.69 -2.57 -5.06
CA SER A 161 -5.11 -3.77 -5.70
C SER A 161 -4.90 -3.56 -7.20
N PRO A 162 -3.83 -4.12 -7.79
CA PRO A 162 -3.47 -3.92 -9.19
C PRO A 162 -4.42 -4.60 -10.20
N ARG A 163 -5.32 -5.46 -9.73
CA ARG A 163 -6.19 -6.30 -10.60
C ARG A 163 -7.59 -6.44 -10.04
N GLY A 164 -8.55 -6.73 -10.93
CA GLY A 164 -9.92 -7.08 -10.63
C GLY A 164 -10.65 -7.57 -11.87
N ILE A 165 -11.85 -8.13 -11.69
CA ILE A 165 -12.59 -8.81 -12.77
C ILE A 165 -13.67 -7.91 -13.40
N ASP A 166 -14.18 -6.90 -12.69
CA ASP A 166 -15.25 -5.99 -13.12
C ASP A 166 -16.56 -6.71 -13.51
N ARG A 167 -16.84 -7.84 -12.88
CA ARG A 167 -18.06 -8.62 -13.12
C ARG A 167 -18.65 -9.13 -11.81
N PRO A 168 -19.97 -8.91 -11.57
CA PRO A 168 -20.67 -9.46 -10.41
C PRO A 168 -20.97 -10.94 -10.57
N GLY A 169 -21.21 -11.63 -9.44
CA GLY A 169 -21.69 -13.01 -9.38
C GLY A 169 -20.65 -14.07 -9.72
N THR A 170 -19.37 -13.74 -9.68
CA THR A 170 -18.27 -14.66 -10.00
C THR A 170 -17.75 -15.41 -8.77
N GLY A 171 -18.21 -15.07 -7.56
CA GLY A 171 -17.62 -15.51 -6.29
C GLY A 171 -16.29 -14.81 -5.98
N ARG A 172 -15.76 -14.04 -6.93
CA ARG A 172 -14.59 -13.16 -6.81
C ARG A 172 -14.98 -11.75 -7.27
N ASP A 173 -16.08 -11.26 -6.76
CA ASP A 173 -16.62 -9.95 -7.13
C ASP A 173 -15.61 -8.86 -6.76
N THR A 174 -14.97 -8.27 -7.77
CA THR A 174 -13.86 -7.33 -7.62
C THR A 174 -13.88 -6.30 -8.73
N HIS A 175 -13.35 -5.12 -8.45
CA HIS A 175 -13.13 -4.09 -9.46
C HIS A 175 -11.64 -4.01 -9.83
N SER A 176 -11.35 -3.81 -11.12
CA SER A 176 -10.01 -3.44 -11.55
C SER A 176 -9.61 -2.07 -10.99
N PRO A 177 -8.31 -1.78 -10.85
CA PRO A 177 -7.88 -0.44 -10.44
C PRO A 177 -8.40 0.65 -11.37
N THR A 178 -8.50 0.37 -12.67
CA THR A 178 -8.99 1.33 -13.67
C THR A 178 -10.46 1.68 -13.44
N ALA A 179 -11.32 0.68 -13.24
CA ALA A 179 -12.74 0.91 -12.93
C ALA A 179 -12.89 1.61 -11.57
N PHE A 180 -12.29 1.05 -10.53
CA PHE A 180 -12.44 1.56 -9.17
C PHE A 180 -12.00 3.02 -9.00
N ILE A 181 -10.83 3.40 -9.54
CA ILE A 181 -10.34 4.78 -9.46
C ILE A 181 -11.23 5.74 -10.28
N THR A 182 -11.73 5.30 -11.44
CA THR A 182 -12.69 6.08 -12.24
C THR A 182 -13.96 6.35 -11.43
N ASP A 183 -14.50 5.33 -10.78
CA ASP A 183 -15.74 5.42 -10.00
C ASP A 183 -15.54 6.20 -8.69
N MET A 184 -14.35 6.13 -8.07
CA MET A 184 -13.96 7.04 -6.99
C MET A 184 -14.04 8.51 -7.46
N GLY A 185 -13.52 8.83 -8.64
CA GLY A 185 -13.59 10.18 -9.22
C GLY A 185 -15.03 10.64 -9.47
N THR A 186 -15.86 9.76 -10.02
CA THR A 186 -17.30 10.01 -10.26
C THR A 186 -18.02 10.28 -8.94
N ALA A 187 -17.82 9.44 -7.93
CA ALA A 187 -18.41 9.59 -6.61
C ALA A 187 -17.96 10.90 -5.93
N TYR A 188 -16.66 11.22 -5.98
CA TYR A 188 -16.16 12.47 -5.41
C TYR A 188 -16.75 13.71 -6.07
N ARG A 189 -16.87 13.74 -7.41
CA ARG A 189 -17.51 14.83 -8.15
C ARG A 189 -18.99 15.00 -7.78
N ALA A 190 -19.71 13.88 -7.61
CA ALA A 190 -21.11 13.88 -7.19
C ALA A 190 -21.32 14.50 -5.80
N MET A 191 -20.34 14.38 -4.90
CA MET A 191 -20.40 15.02 -3.58
C MET A 191 -20.33 16.55 -3.63
N LYS A 192 -19.90 17.16 -4.73
CA LYS A 192 -19.69 18.63 -4.90
C LYS A 192 -18.82 19.22 -3.77
N ARG A 193 -17.94 18.43 -3.22
CA ARG A 193 -17.10 18.75 -2.07
C ARG A 193 -16.07 19.82 -2.45
N LYS A 194 -15.82 20.79 -1.53
CA LYS A 194 -14.85 21.88 -1.68
C LYS A 194 -13.54 21.64 -0.92
N LYS A 195 -13.33 20.43 -0.41
CA LYS A 195 -12.14 20.02 0.34
C LYS A 195 -11.61 18.70 -0.22
N PRO A 196 -10.31 18.44 -0.18
CA PRO A 196 -9.77 17.14 -0.55
C PRO A 196 -10.25 16.02 0.38
N ILE A 197 -10.04 14.79 -0.04
CA ILE A 197 -10.32 13.57 0.75
C ILE A 197 -9.06 12.79 1.08
N MET A 198 -7.93 13.17 0.48
CA MET A 198 -6.61 12.56 0.71
C MET A 198 -5.49 13.54 0.37
N ASP A 199 -4.32 13.36 0.98
CA ASP A 199 -3.10 14.11 0.68
C ASP A 199 -2.22 13.37 -0.31
N GLY A 200 -2.32 12.02 -0.37
CA GLY A 200 -1.62 11.14 -1.28
C GLY A 200 -2.47 9.94 -1.66
N PHE A 201 -1.98 9.14 -2.60
CA PHE A 201 -2.63 7.92 -3.08
C PHE A 201 -1.74 6.70 -2.81
N ALA A 202 -2.28 5.71 -2.12
CA ALA A 202 -1.63 4.42 -1.89
C ALA A 202 -2.04 3.41 -2.96
N PHE A 203 -1.11 2.58 -3.40
CA PHE A 203 -1.31 1.62 -4.47
C PHE A 203 -0.41 0.39 -4.31
N HIS A 204 -0.92 -0.80 -4.62
CA HIS A 204 -0.20 -2.07 -4.58
C HIS A 204 0.21 -2.50 -5.99
N PRO A 205 1.43 -2.20 -6.47
CA PRO A 205 1.83 -2.47 -7.86
C PRO A 205 2.40 -3.89 -8.08
N TYR A 206 1.77 -4.92 -7.49
CA TYR A 206 2.21 -6.30 -7.66
C TYR A 206 2.14 -6.78 -9.12
N GLY A 207 3.07 -7.64 -9.52
CA GLY A 207 2.93 -8.45 -10.71
C GLY A 207 1.81 -9.50 -10.60
N GLU A 208 1.46 -10.19 -11.69
CA GLU A 208 0.46 -11.27 -11.70
C GLU A 208 0.83 -12.44 -10.76
N ASN A 209 2.12 -12.66 -10.59
CA ASN A 209 2.72 -13.63 -9.70
C ASN A 209 4.20 -13.24 -9.48
N SER A 210 4.91 -13.98 -8.62
CA SER A 210 6.28 -13.65 -8.23
C SER A 210 7.31 -13.79 -9.37
N SER A 211 6.99 -14.47 -10.48
CA SER A 211 7.88 -14.53 -11.65
C SER A 211 7.67 -13.40 -12.66
N THR A 212 6.74 -12.48 -12.39
CA THR A 212 6.49 -11.31 -13.24
C THR A 212 7.54 -10.23 -12.96
N PRO A 213 8.34 -9.81 -13.95
CA PRO A 213 9.35 -8.79 -13.74
C PRO A 213 8.70 -7.41 -13.45
N PRO A 214 9.33 -6.55 -12.62
CA PRO A 214 8.79 -5.23 -12.27
C PRO A 214 8.70 -4.28 -13.47
N THR A 215 9.42 -4.58 -14.55
CA THR A 215 9.41 -3.83 -15.82
C THR A 215 8.21 -4.12 -16.71
N LEU A 216 7.36 -5.11 -16.36
CA LEU A 216 6.20 -5.42 -17.18
C LEU A 216 5.26 -4.23 -17.29
N VAL A 217 4.93 -3.84 -18.52
CA VAL A 217 3.92 -2.83 -18.85
C VAL A 217 2.70 -3.52 -19.44
N HIS A 218 1.53 -3.24 -18.88
CA HIS A 218 0.25 -3.73 -19.42
C HIS A 218 -0.20 -2.82 -20.57
N THR A 219 0.08 -3.21 -21.81
CA THR A 219 -0.30 -2.43 -23.01
C THR A 219 -1.80 -2.43 -23.25
N SER A 220 -2.52 -3.41 -22.73
CA SER A 220 -3.98 -3.55 -22.83
C SER A 220 -4.56 -4.01 -21.50
N GLY A 221 -5.87 -3.90 -21.36
CA GLY A 221 -6.59 -4.34 -20.17
C GLY A 221 -6.64 -3.28 -19.05
N THR A 222 -7.15 -3.69 -17.91
CA THR A 222 -7.51 -2.83 -16.77
C THR A 222 -6.59 -2.97 -15.57
N SER A 223 -5.61 -3.89 -15.64
CA SER A 223 -4.57 -4.08 -14.61
C SER A 223 -3.53 -2.99 -14.69
N LEU A 224 -2.93 -2.66 -13.53
CA LEU A 224 -1.83 -1.72 -13.40
C LEU A 224 -0.74 -2.32 -12.52
N GLY A 225 0.47 -2.45 -13.06
CA GLY A 225 1.67 -2.85 -12.32
C GLY A 225 2.58 -1.65 -12.02
N LEU A 226 3.79 -1.94 -11.56
CA LEU A 226 4.77 -0.93 -11.17
C LEU A 226 5.18 -0.03 -12.35
N SER A 227 5.36 -0.61 -13.53
CA SER A 227 5.77 0.12 -14.75
C SER A 227 4.61 0.78 -15.49
N ASP A 228 3.36 0.62 -14.99
CA ASP A 228 2.19 1.33 -15.52
C ASP A 228 1.97 2.71 -14.86
N TYR A 229 2.99 3.26 -14.19
CA TYR A 229 2.92 4.57 -13.53
C TYR A 229 2.31 5.69 -14.40
N PRO A 230 2.67 5.85 -15.70
CA PRO A 230 2.04 6.88 -16.54
C PRO A 230 0.53 6.70 -16.66
N LYS A 231 0.04 5.46 -16.73
CA LYS A 231 -1.40 5.15 -16.75
C LYS A 231 -2.07 5.49 -15.42
N LEU A 232 -1.43 5.15 -14.30
CA LEU A 232 -1.94 5.46 -12.97
C LEU A 232 -2.09 6.97 -12.78
N VAL A 233 -1.07 7.75 -13.13
CA VAL A 233 -1.09 9.23 -13.05
C VAL A 233 -2.16 9.83 -13.95
N ALA A 234 -2.28 9.35 -15.18
CA ALA A 234 -3.32 9.79 -16.11
C ALA A 234 -4.74 9.48 -15.58
N LEU A 235 -4.92 8.30 -14.99
CA LEU A 235 -6.18 7.86 -14.40
C LEU A 235 -6.57 8.73 -13.19
N LEU A 236 -5.63 8.99 -12.28
CA LEU A 236 -5.83 9.90 -11.15
C LEU A 236 -6.15 11.33 -11.64
N GLY A 237 -5.47 11.79 -12.68
CA GLY A 237 -5.75 13.06 -13.33
C GLY A 237 -7.18 13.12 -13.86
N LYS A 238 -7.64 12.11 -14.59
CA LYS A 238 -9.01 12.02 -15.11
C LYS A 238 -10.03 11.99 -13.97
N ALA A 239 -9.75 11.26 -12.90
CA ALA A 239 -10.64 11.13 -11.75
C ALA A 239 -10.81 12.46 -10.99
N PHE A 240 -9.72 13.20 -10.74
CA PHE A 240 -9.74 14.25 -9.72
C PHE A 240 -9.35 15.65 -10.21
N ASN A 241 -8.59 15.82 -11.30
CA ASN A 241 -8.20 17.15 -11.79
C ASN A 241 -9.44 18.03 -12.06
N GLY A 242 -9.29 19.33 -11.83
CA GLY A 242 -10.40 20.30 -11.96
C GLY A 242 -11.39 20.27 -10.79
N THR A 243 -11.05 19.59 -9.69
CA THR A 243 -11.81 19.56 -8.44
C THR A 243 -10.96 20.11 -7.28
N ALA A 244 -11.50 20.10 -6.06
CA ALA A 244 -10.70 20.44 -4.86
C ALA A 244 -9.69 19.33 -4.49
N GLN A 245 -9.85 18.11 -5.01
CA GLN A 245 -8.90 17.01 -4.89
C GLN A 245 -7.89 17.08 -6.03
N LYS A 246 -6.58 17.07 -5.71
CA LYS A 246 -5.53 16.88 -6.70
C LYS A 246 -5.61 15.47 -7.30
N GLY A 247 -5.23 15.32 -8.54
CA GLY A 247 -5.23 14.03 -9.25
C GLY A 247 -3.84 13.68 -9.79
N SER A 248 -3.46 14.16 -10.96
CA SER A 248 -2.18 13.83 -11.62
C SER A 248 -0.92 14.24 -10.85
N THR A 249 -1.05 15.13 -9.86
CA THR A 249 0.05 15.58 -8.99
C THR A 249 -0.02 15.02 -7.58
N LEU A 250 -0.92 14.06 -7.31
CA LEU A 250 -0.96 13.38 -6.02
C LEU A 250 0.35 12.65 -5.75
N PRO A 251 0.96 12.84 -4.56
CA PRO A 251 2.02 11.97 -4.11
C PRO A 251 1.53 10.52 -4.03
N ILE A 252 2.30 9.58 -4.56
CA ILE A 252 1.97 8.15 -4.58
C ILE A 252 2.86 7.41 -3.57
N VAL A 253 2.26 6.49 -2.82
CA VAL A 253 2.95 5.51 -1.99
C VAL A 253 2.63 4.13 -2.53
N TYR A 254 3.66 3.39 -2.93
CA TYR A 254 3.56 1.96 -3.17
C TYR A 254 3.66 1.26 -1.82
N ASP A 255 2.51 1.01 -1.21
CA ASP A 255 2.41 0.60 0.19
C ASP A 255 2.47 -0.91 0.40
N GLU A 256 2.47 -1.68 -0.70
CA GLU A 256 2.82 -3.11 -0.75
C GLU A 256 3.41 -3.48 -2.11
N TYR A 257 4.56 -4.15 -2.09
CA TYR A 257 5.16 -4.82 -3.25
C TYR A 257 5.93 -6.05 -2.79
N GLY A 258 5.60 -7.23 -3.30
CA GLY A 258 6.22 -8.48 -2.87
C GLY A 258 6.54 -9.42 -4.01
N VAL A 259 7.66 -10.14 -3.85
CA VAL A 259 8.12 -11.21 -4.74
C VAL A 259 8.48 -12.40 -3.88
N ASP A 260 7.70 -13.48 -3.94
CA ASP A 260 7.98 -14.69 -3.16
C ASP A 260 9.22 -15.41 -3.68
N SER A 261 10.07 -15.82 -2.76
CA SER A 261 11.24 -16.65 -3.06
C SER A 261 11.02 -18.12 -2.69
N GLN A 262 11.67 -19.00 -3.42
CA GLN A 262 11.73 -20.41 -3.10
C GLN A 262 12.42 -20.61 -1.75
N ILE A 263 11.85 -21.46 -0.89
CA ILE A 263 12.41 -21.76 0.43
C ILE A 263 13.40 -22.93 0.33
N PRO A 264 14.69 -22.73 0.70
CA PRO A 264 15.68 -23.79 0.69
C PRO A 264 15.29 -24.97 1.60
N VAL A 265 15.69 -26.18 1.23
CA VAL A 265 15.37 -27.41 2.00
C VAL A 265 15.76 -27.26 3.46
N THR A 266 16.90 -26.62 3.76
CA THR A 266 17.39 -26.39 5.12
C THR A 266 16.52 -25.46 5.98
N LYS A 267 15.60 -24.73 5.37
CA LYS A 267 14.70 -23.79 6.04
C LYS A 267 13.25 -24.26 6.11
N ARG A 268 12.90 -25.31 5.38
CA ARG A 268 11.48 -25.76 5.25
C ARG A 268 10.83 -26.13 6.58
N SER A 269 11.59 -26.55 7.58
CA SER A 269 11.06 -26.88 8.91
C SER A 269 10.40 -25.70 9.65
N PHE A 270 10.67 -24.46 9.22
CA PHE A 270 10.06 -23.24 9.77
C PHE A 270 8.76 -22.84 9.06
N TYR A 271 8.36 -23.58 8.03
CA TYR A 271 7.17 -23.28 7.23
C TYR A 271 6.19 -24.47 7.25
N GLY A 272 4.91 -24.14 7.07
CA GLY A 272 3.82 -25.12 6.98
C GLY A 272 2.86 -24.82 5.85
N GLY A 273 1.88 -25.70 5.63
CA GLY A 273 0.91 -25.53 4.56
C GLY A 273 1.41 -25.99 3.18
N THR A 274 0.75 -25.51 2.13
CA THR A 274 1.07 -25.85 0.76
C THR A 274 1.10 -24.59 -0.09
N GLU A 275 2.16 -24.39 -0.83
CA GLU A 275 2.30 -23.24 -1.71
C GLU A 275 1.32 -23.33 -2.90
N PRO A 276 0.52 -22.26 -3.14
CA PRO A 276 -0.36 -22.21 -4.29
C PRO A 276 0.46 -22.22 -5.61
N ALA A 277 0.08 -23.06 -6.58
CA ALA A 277 0.74 -23.13 -7.89
C ALA A 277 0.74 -21.79 -8.64
N THR A 278 -0.14 -20.87 -8.27
CA THR A 278 -0.24 -19.53 -8.85
C THR A 278 0.82 -18.55 -8.33
N THR A 279 1.48 -18.83 -7.21
CA THR A 279 2.52 -17.98 -6.61
C THR A 279 3.74 -17.86 -7.53
N LYS A 280 4.19 -18.98 -8.12
CA LYS A 280 5.39 -19.08 -8.96
C LYS A 280 6.61 -18.42 -8.32
N PRO A 281 7.04 -18.90 -7.14
CA PRO A 281 8.16 -18.30 -6.42
C PRO A 281 9.45 -18.40 -7.24
N VAL A 282 10.28 -17.38 -7.12
CA VAL A 282 11.55 -17.26 -7.84
C VAL A 282 12.73 -17.64 -6.95
N THR A 283 13.92 -17.78 -7.53
CA THR A 283 15.14 -17.92 -6.72
C THR A 283 15.43 -16.62 -5.95
N GLU A 284 16.19 -16.68 -4.86
CA GLU A 284 16.60 -15.48 -4.12
C GLU A 284 17.40 -14.49 -4.97
N GLN A 285 18.16 -14.99 -5.96
CA GLN A 285 18.88 -14.13 -6.91
C GLN A 285 17.91 -13.30 -7.76
N VAL A 286 16.83 -13.94 -8.24
CA VAL A 286 15.79 -13.24 -9.01
C VAL A 286 15.00 -12.30 -8.10
N GLN A 287 14.65 -12.71 -6.87
CA GLN A 287 14.02 -11.82 -5.87
C GLN A 287 14.89 -10.58 -5.63
N SER A 288 16.20 -10.76 -5.45
CA SER A 288 17.16 -9.67 -5.26
C SER A 288 17.17 -8.70 -6.44
N ALA A 289 17.22 -9.24 -7.67
CA ALA A 289 17.22 -8.43 -8.90
C ALA A 289 15.90 -7.67 -9.06
N TYR A 290 14.77 -8.32 -8.80
CA TYR A 290 13.45 -7.69 -8.93
C TYR A 290 13.23 -6.59 -7.88
N TYR A 291 13.72 -6.76 -6.65
CA TYR A 291 13.64 -5.68 -5.65
C TYR A 291 14.55 -4.50 -5.96
N ASP A 292 15.78 -4.75 -6.45
CA ASP A 292 16.67 -3.68 -6.91
C ASP A 292 16.03 -2.89 -8.06
N GLU A 293 15.52 -3.59 -9.07
CA GLU A 293 14.88 -2.99 -10.23
C GLU A 293 13.59 -2.22 -9.84
N ALA A 294 12.75 -2.82 -8.99
CA ALA A 294 11.52 -2.17 -8.53
C ALA A 294 11.78 -0.88 -7.76
N LEU A 295 12.78 -0.87 -6.86
CA LEU A 295 13.18 0.31 -6.12
C LEU A 295 13.69 1.42 -7.04
N ARG A 296 14.49 1.10 -8.05
CA ARG A 296 15.00 2.05 -9.06
C ARG A 296 13.87 2.62 -9.91
N ILE A 297 12.97 1.75 -10.42
CA ILE A 297 11.78 2.19 -11.18
C ILE A 297 10.96 3.17 -10.34
N ALA A 298 10.66 2.83 -9.10
CA ALA A 298 9.88 3.71 -8.21
C ALA A 298 10.58 5.04 -7.92
N ALA A 299 11.92 5.02 -7.73
CA ALA A 299 12.71 6.23 -7.49
C ALA A 299 12.73 7.19 -8.69
N CYS A 300 12.52 6.66 -9.90
CA CYS A 300 12.46 7.44 -11.15
C CYS A 300 11.05 7.95 -11.50
N GLN A 301 10.05 7.67 -10.69
CA GLN A 301 8.66 8.10 -10.91
C GLN A 301 8.38 9.38 -10.10
N PRO A 302 8.17 10.54 -10.76
CA PRO A 302 8.24 11.87 -10.12
C PRO A 302 7.29 12.09 -8.93
N THR A 303 6.12 11.46 -8.92
CA THR A 303 5.16 11.62 -7.80
C THR A 303 5.27 10.53 -6.73
N VAL A 304 6.12 9.53 -6.92
CA VAL A 304 6.30 8.45 -5.95
C VAL A 304 7.16 8.95 -4.78
N ARG A 305 6.59 8.90 -3.59
CA ARG A 305 7.23 9.36 -2.35
C ARG A 305 7.56 8.23 -1.38
N GLY A 306 7.06 7.03 -1.60
CA GLY A 306 7.29 5.87 -0.73
C GLY A 306 7.17 4.54 -1.46
N PHE A 307 7.99 3.56 -1.04
CA PHE A 307 7.97 2.19 -1.54
C PHE A 307 8.17 1.21 -0.38
N LEU A 308 7.21 0.32 -0.18
CA LEU A 308 7.22 -0.64 0.92
C LEU A 308 7.20 -2.07 0.38
N ILE A 309 8.21 -2.84 0.76
CA ILE A 309 8.29 -4.28 0.49
C ILE A 309 7.32 -5.03 1.42
N PHE A 310 6.72 -6.06 0.94
CA PHE A 310 5.83 -6.95 1.69
C PHE A 310 6.51 -8.33 1.84
N HIS A 311 7.20 -8.67 2.91
CA HIS A 311 7.37 -8.16 4.25
C HIS A 311 8.86 -7.90 4.64
N VAL A 312 9.14 -7.69 5.95
CA VAL A 312 10.51 -7.79 6.52
C VAL A 312 10.89 -9.26 6.63
N THR A 313 10.05 -10.07 7.28
CA THR A 313 10.21 -11.49 7.56
C THR A 313 9.15 -12.29 6.81
N ASP A 314 9.50 -13.46 6.29
CA ASP A 314 8.52 -14.35 5.65
C ASP A 314 7.42 -14.77 6.61
N GLU A 315 6.20 -14.87 6.12
CA GLU A 315 5.14 -15.59 6.83
C GLU A 315 5.42 -17.09 6.82
N THR A 316 5.08 -17.77 7.93
CA THR A 316 5.35 -19.22 8.11
C THR A 316 4.41 -20.14 7.33
N ASP A 317 3.30 -19.64 6.82
CA ASP A 317 2.33 -20.41 6.03
C ASP A 317 2.59 -20.22 4.53
N TYR A 318 2.87 -21.30 3.81
CA TYR A 318 3.06 -21.29 2.35
C TYR A 318 1.86 -20.76 1.55
N ASN A 319 0.65 -20.75 2.13
CA ASN A 319 -0.49 -20.10 1.48
C ASN A 319 -0.44 -18.57 1.56
N ARG A 320 0.55 -18.02 2.27
CA ARG A 320 0.77 -16.60 2.45
C ARG A 320 2.06 -16.16 1.76
N TRP A 321 2.73 -15.15 2.29
CA TRP A 321 3.83 -14.48 1.57
C TRP A 321 5.21 -14.88 2.10
N GLN A 322 6.06 -15.39 1.21
CA GLN A 322 7.48 -15.64 1.45
C GLN A 322 8.33 -14.56 0.75
N SER A 323 7.84 -13.34 0.80
CA SER A 323 8.40 -12.16 0.12
C SER A 323 9.33 -11.31 1.00
N GLY A 324 9.56 -11.72 2.24
CA GLY A 324 10.48 -11.07 3.17
C GLY A 324 11.94 -11.08 2.71
N VAL A 325 12.73 -10.22 3.31
CA VAL A 325 14.21 -10.21 3.17
C VAL A 325 14.90 -11.04 4.26
N TYR A 326 14.12 -11.58 5.18
CA TYR A 326 14.50 -12.61 6.15
C TYR A 326 13.59 -13.81 6.01
N TYR A 327 14.13 -15.02 6.28
CA TYR A 327 13.33 -16.21 6.46
C TYR A 327 12.47 -16.13 7.73
N ALA A 328 11.51 -17.02 7.87
CA ALA A 328 10.63 -17.10 9.03
C ALA A 328 11.37 -17.29 10.37
N ASP A 329 12.58 -17.87 10.36
CA ASP A 329 13.45 -18.02 11.53
C ASP A 329 14.28 -16.76 11.86
N GLY A 330 14.08 -15.66 11.11
CA GLY A 330 14.81 -14.40 11.30
C GLY A 330 16.22 -14.38 10.73
N THR A 331 16.68 -15.44 10.06
CA THR A 331 17.96 -15.41 9.35
C THR A 331 17.84 -14.69 8.01
N PRO A 332 18.90 -13.96 7.57
CA PRO A 332 18.81 -13.15 6.37
C PRO A 332 18.79 -13.99 5.09
N LYS A 333 17.96 -13.60 4.13
CA LYS A 333 18.07 -14.01 2.73
C LYS A 333 19.18 -13.23 2.03
N SER A 334 19.67 -13.73 0.90
CA SER A 334 20.64 -13.01 0.07
C SER A 334 20.07 -11.68 -0.46
N SER A 335 18.76 -11.61 -0.69
CA SER A 335 18.04 -10.39 -1.11
C SER A 335 18.15 -9.22 -0.14
N ARG A 336 18.35 -9.48 1.17
CA ARG A 336 18.53 -8.41 2.17
C ARG A 336 19.69 -7.48 1.85
N ALA A 337 20.83 -8.02 1.47
CA ALA A 337 22.02 -7.23 1.17
C ALA A 337 21.80 -6.37 -0.09
N ALA A 338 21.19 -6.95 -1.13
CA ALA A 338 20.87 -6.26 -2.37
C ALA A 338 19.86 -5.11 -2.15
N VAL A 339 18.77 -5.37 -1.44
CA VAL A 339 17.76 -4.35 -1.08
C VAL A 339 18.39 -3.21 -0.31
N LYS A 340 19.23 -3.50 0.70
CA LYS A 340 19.93 -2.47 1.47
C LYS A 340 20.86 -1.62 0.59
N ALA A 341 21.61 -2.26 -0.32
CA ALA A 341 22.50 -1.56 -1.25
C ALA A 341 21.71 -0.65 -2.20
N SER A 342 20.61 -1.12 -2.79
CA SER A 342 19.73 -0.33 -3.67
C SER A 342 19.15 0.87 -2.96
N MET A 343 18.62 0.69 -1.75
CA MET A 343 18.09 1.80 -0.96
C MET A 343 19.16 2.84 -0.63
N ASN A 344 20.39 2.41 -0.34
CA ASN A 344 21.50 3.34 -0.10
C ASN A 344 21.89 4.09 -1.37
N ALA A 345 21.95 3.43 -2.52
CA ALA A 345 22.22 4.07 -3.80
C ALA A 345 21.16 5.16 -4.11
N ILE A 346 19.88 4.86 -3.87
CA ILE A 346 18.79 5.83 -4.07
C ILE A 346 18.93 7.02 -3.12
N ARG A 347 19.22 6.79 -1.82
CA ARG A 347 19.40 7.88 -0.82
C ARG A 347 20.56 8.80 -1.14
N THR A 348 21.61 8.28 -1.76
CA THR A 348 22.81 9.05 -2.13
C THR A 348 22.75 9.61 -3.55
N GLY A 349 21.69 9.34 -4.32
CA GLY A 349 21.57 9.74 -5.71
C GLY A 349 22.48 8.94 -6.67
N ALA A 350 23.03 7.81 -6.21
CA ALA A 350 23.91 6.93 -7.02
C ALA A 350 23.07 5.91 -7.80
N TYR A 351 22.10 6.38 -8.58
CA TYR A 351 21.27 5.56 -9.47
C TYR A 351 20.93 6.33 -10.73
N GLU A 352 20.65 5.63 -11.80
CA GLU A 352 20.25 6.21 -13.07
C GLU A 352 18.81 5.83 -13.39
N CYS A 353 18.06 6.80 -13.90
CA CYS A 353 16.75 6.55 -14.47
C CYS A 353 16.94 6.17 -15.93
N GLY A 354 16.63 4.93 -16.29
CA GLY A 354 16.55 4.51 -17.69
C GLY A 354 15.48 5.30 -18.44
N GLU A 355 15.56 5.30 -19.77
CA GLU A 355 14.47 5.88 -20.57
C GLU A 355 13.16 5.15 -20.24
N PRO A 356 12.04 5.88 -20.06
CA PRO A 356 10.75 5.25 -19.87
C PRO A 356 10.45 4.31 -21.04
N PRO A 357 9.83 3.14 -20.83
CA PRO A 357 9.49 2.24 -21.91
C PRO A 357 8.69 2.99 -22.98
N VAL A 358 9.15 2.94 -24.23
CA VAL A 358 8.51 3.61 -25.37
C VAL A 358 7.13 2.94 -25.57
N THR A 359 6.08 3.57 -25.13
CA THR A 359 4.73 3.18 -25.53
C THR A 359 4.47 3.72 -26.92
N ASN A 360 4.13 2.85 -27.88
CA ASN A 360 3.77 3.20 -29.26
C ASN A 360 2.43 3.94 -29.39
N GLU A 361 1.99 4.65 -28.38
CA GLU A 361 0.81 5.51 -28.46
C GLU A 361 1.24 6.96 -28.32
N THR A 362 1.21 7.66 -29.46
CA THR A 362 1.40 9.11 -29.61
C THR A 362 0.31 9.87 -28.84
N PHE A 363 0.51 10.09 -27.56
CA PHE A 363 -0.15 11.20 -26.88
C PHE A 363 0.73 12.45 -27.10
N GLY A 364 0.18 13.41 -27.85
CA GLY A 364 0.86 14.66 -28.19
C GLY A 364 1.33 15.42 -26.96
N TRP A 365 2.62 15.40 -26.72
CA TRP A 365 3.29 16.27 -25.76
C TRP A 365 3.67 17.57 -26.47
N VAL A 366 3.05 18.67 -26.06
CA VAL A 366 3.58 20.00 -26.39
C VAL A 366 4.87 20.20 -25.61
N MET A 367 5.98 20.12 -26.29
CA MET A 367 7.28 20.52 -25.73
C MET A 367 7.28 22.04 -25.53
N ILE A 368 7.23 22.49 -24.27
CA ILE A 368 7.59 23.86 -23.93
C ILE A 368 9.11 23.89 -23.82
N SER A 369 9.75 24.34 -24.89
CA SER A 369 11.18 24.66 -24.88
C SER A 369 11.38 25.92 -24.01
N HIS A 370 12.10 25.81 -22.94
CA HIS A 370 12.69 26.96 -22.26
C HIS A 370 14.12 27.10 -22.79
N SER A 371 14.28 28.07 -23.68
CA SER A 371 15.59 28.64 -24.02
C SER A 371 15.87 29.82 -23.08
N HIS A 372 17.06 29.83 -22.53
CA HIS A 372 17.81 30.80 -21.70
C HIS A 372 17.50 30.86 -20.20
#